data_13324018d03b7ca6e5000a949b859a96
#
_entry.id   13324018d03b7ca6e5000a949b859a96
#
_cell.length_a   1.000
_cell.length_b   1.000
_cell.length_c   1.000
_cell.angle_alpha   90.00
_cell.angle_beta   90.00
_cell.angle_gamma   90.00
#
_symmetry.space_group_name_H-M   'P 1'
#
loop_
_entity.id
_entity.type
_entity.pdbx_description
1 polymer ?
#
loop_
_entity_poly.entity_id
_entity_poly.type
_entity_poly.pdbx_seq_one_letter_code
_entity_poly.pdbx_strand_id
1 'polypeptide(L)'
;MKLLFKILILILLSINANSETLILGVERDWTAYRLDSGDKRTCFTSSIPKSSKGDYKKENRGDVRVYVTHGPSQDVTNEVSIKAGYDHKEQSIVKYEIDGKKKFSLFTLKDRAWAETPELDTKIVVAMKSGNKLVVSGTSSRGTKTEDTYSLFGFTASLKLIDKACGR
;
A
#
# COMPACT_ATOMS: atom_id res chain seq x y z
N MET A 1 56.25 29.58 27.57
CA MET A 1 55.59 28.29 27.48
C MET A 1 54.23 28.51 26.80
N LYS A 2 54.17 28.33 25.45
CA LYS A 2 52.95 28.56 24.65
C LYS A 2 52.18 27.26 24.46
N LEU A 3 51.03 27.18 25.08
CA LEU A 3 50.12 26.02 24.98
C LEU A 3 49.32 26.11 23.64
N LEU A 4 49.67 25.28 22.68
CA LEU A 4 48.94 25.16 21.40
C LEU A 4 47.70 24.27 21.63
N PHE A 5 46.52 24.89 21.66
CA PHE A 5 45.22 24.22 21.70
C PHE A 5 44.86 23.74 20.28
N LYS A 6 45.04 22.45 19.98
CA LYS A 6 44.58 21.84 18.73
C LYS A 6 43.08 21.61 18.82
N ILE A 7 42.32 22.47 18.15
CA ILE A 7 40.87 22.24 17.97
C ILE A 7 40.69 21.18 16.88
N LEU A 8 40.28 20.01 17.29
CA LEU A 8 39.86 18.90 16.39
C LEU A 8 38.43 19.22 15.91
N ILE A 9 38.31 19.75 14.69
CA ILE A 9 37.01 19.95 14.06
C ILE A 9 36.50 18.59 13.59
N LEU A 10 35.54 18.02 14.32
CA LEU A 10 34.82 16.81 13.95
C LEU A 10 33.79 17.19 12.87
N ILE A 11 34.12 16.95 11.60
CA ILE A 11 33.19 17.12 10.49
C ILE A 11 32.18 15.97 10.58
N LEU A 12 30.98 16.27 11.10
CA LEU A 12 29.83 15.38 11.04
C LEU A 12 29.34 15.33 9.58
N LEU A 13 29.75 14.31 8.86
CA LEU A 13 29.17 13.96 7.56
C LEU A 13 27.71 13.52 7.78
N SER A 14 26.78 14.42 7.54
CA SER A 14 25.35 14.10 7.50
C SER A 14 25.10 13.20 6.30
N ILE A 15 24.94 11.90 6.53
CA ILE A 15 24.48 10.94 5.51
C ILE A 15 23.00 11.25 5.29
N ASN A 16 22.69 11.98 4.22
CA ASN A 16 21.30 12.12 3.77
C ASN A 16 20.87 10.76 3.22
N ALA A 17 20.02 10.06 3.95
CA ALA A 17 19.34 8.87 3.45
C ALA A 17 18.32 9.34 2.39
N ASN A 18 18.75 9.38 1.12
CA ASN A 18 17.84 9.62 0.01
C ASN A 18 16.92 8.41 -0.12
N SER A 19 15.62 8.64 0.01
CA SER A 19 14.57 7.67 -0.33
C SER A 19 14.27 7.84 -1.82
N GLU A 20 14.58 6.83 -2.61
CA GLU A 20 14.31 6.82 -4.05
C GLU A 20 13.16 5.85 -4.37
N THR A 21 12.14 6.36 -5.07
CA THR A 21 11.03 5.54 -5.56
C THR A 21 11.21 5.30 -7.06
N LEU A 22 11.38 4.04 -7.43
CA LEU A 22 11.50 3.61 -8.81
C LEU A 22 10.21 2.95 -9.28
N ILE A 23 9.70 3.36 -10.45
CA ILE A 23 8.63 2.65 -11.15
C ILE A 23 9.23 1.46 -11.89
N LEU A 24 8.82 0.24 -11.53
CA LEU A 24 9.26 -1.00 -12.14
C LEU A 24 8.51 -1.33 -13.43
N GLY A 25 7.26 -0.88 -13.52
CA GLY A 25 6.41 -1.04 -14.70
C GLY A 25 4.96 -0.64 -14.44
N VAL A 26 4.26 -0.37 -15.53
CA VAL A 26 2.81 -0.10 -15.55
C VAL A 26 2.14 -1.23 -16.32
N GLU A 27 1.35 -2.02 -15.62
CA GLU A 27 0.67 -3.20 -16.13
C GLU A 27 -0.85 -2.93 -16.14
N ARG A 28 -1.36 -2.36 -17.23
CA ARG A 28 -2.77 -1.96 -17.39
C ARG A 28 -3.24 -1.03 -16.26
N ASP A 29 -4.00 -1.57 -15.29
CA ASP A 29 -4.60 -0.81 -14.19
C ASP A 29 -3.75 -0.82 -12.91
N TRP A 30 -2.56 -1.43 -12.97
CA TRP A 30 -1.64 -1.60 -11.84
C TRP A 30 -0.26 -1.05 -12.16
N THR A 31 0.35 -0.40 -11.18
CA THR A 31 1.73 0.08 -11.27
C THR A 31 2.57 -0.55 -10.17
N ALA A 32 3.72 -1.11 -10.56
CA ALA A 32 4.70 -1.69 -9.67
C ALA A 32 5.79 -0.69 -9.33
N TYR A 33 6.20 -0.66 -8.07
CA TYR A 33 7.19 0.27 -7.54
C TYR A 33 8.22 -0.45 -6.68
N ARG A 34 9.42 0.13 -6.61
CA ARG A 34 10.44 -0.17 -5.61
C ARG A 34 10.83 1.10 -4.90
N LEU A 35 10.87 1.06 -3.58
CA LEU A 35 11.34 2.11 -2.70
C LEU A 35 12.56 1.59 -1.97
N ASP A 36 13.70 2.23 -2.19
CA ASP A 36 14.93 1.99 -1.43
C ASP A 36 15.13 3.15 -0.43
N SER A 37 15.36 2.81 0.84
CA SER A 37 15.60 3.78 1.92
C SER A 37 16.70 3.21 2.83
N GLY A 38 17.94 3.66 2.60
CA GLY A 38 19.13 3.08 3.23
C GLY A 38 19.28 1.61 2.83
N ASP A 39 19.36 0.73 3.81
CA ASP A 39 19.45 -0.73 3.64
C ASP A 39 18.07 -1.43 3.48
N LYS A 40 16.97 -0.66 3.59
CA LYS A 40 15.61 -1.17 3.50
C LYS A 40 15.08 -1.05 2.09
N ARG A 41 14.54 -2.17 1.59
CA ARG A 41 13.82 -2.23 0.32
C ARG A 41 12.36 -2.56 0.57
N THR A 42 11.47 -1.82 -0.09
CA THR A 42 10.04 -2.11 -0.14
C THR A 42 9.62 -2.14 -1.60
N CYS A 43 8.96 -3.21 -2.02
CA CYS A 43 8.38 -3.31 -3.36
C CYS A 43 6.87 -3.39 -3.21
N PHE A 44 6.14 -2.59 -3.97
CA PHE A 44 4.69 -2.61 -3.88
C PHE A 44 4.06 -2.41 -5.25
N THR A 45 2.89 -2.99 -5.42
CA THR A 45 2.02 -2.69 -6.55
C THR A 45 0.77 -1.99 -6.05
N SER A 46 0.27 -1.03 -6.82
CA SER A 46 -0.93 -0.29 -6.47
C SER A 46 -1.84 0.00 -7.65
N SER A 47 -3.12 0.19 -7.36
CA SER A 47 -4.14 0.62 -8.31
C SER A 47 -5.04 1.67 -7.69
N ILE A 48 -5.61 2.54 -8.54
CA ILE A 48 -6.66 3.50 -8.20
C ILE A 48 -8.02 2.94 -8.61
N PRO A 49 -9.13 3.32 -7.95
CA PRO A 49 -10.45 2.83 -8.32
C PRO A 49 -10.88 3.34 -9.70
N LYS A 50 -11.57 2.49 -10.46
CA LYS A 50 -12.24 2.86 -11.71
C LYS A 50 -13.51 3.66 -11.47
N SER A 51 -14.17 3.42 -10.35
CA SER A 51 -15.31 4.19 -9.88
C SER A 51 -15.39 4.19 -8.36
N SER A 52 -15.93 5.28 -7.83
CA SER A 52 -16.16 5.47 -6.40
C SER A 52 -17.58 5.97 -6.18
N LYS A 53 -18.28 5.38 -5.23
CA LYS A 53 -19.64 5.74 -4.82
C LYS A 53 -19.66 6.12 -3.34
N GLY A 54 -20.57 7.00 -2.98
CA GLY A 54 -20.81 7.45 -1.60
C GLY A 54 -21.44 8.84 -1.60
N ASP A 55 -22.02 9.22 -0.47
CA ASP A 55 -22.59 10.55 -0.28
C ASP A 55 -21.52 11.53 0.22
N TYR A 56 -20.64 11.96 -0.70
CA TYR A 56 -19.57 12.93 -0.43
C TYR A 56 -19.22 13.73 -1.69
N LYS A 57 -18.64 14.91 -1.49
CA LYS A 57 -18.05 15.69 -2.58
C LYS A 57 -16.65 15.17 -2.88
N LYS A 58 -16.30 14.96 -4.15
CA LYS A 58 -15.02 14.38 -4.58
C LYS A 58 -13.81 15.15 -4.06
N GLU A 59 -13.89 16.46 -4.02
CA GLU A 59 -12.84 17.36 -3.52
C GLU A 59 -12.51 17.17 -2.03
N ASN A 60 -13.42 16.57 -1.26
CA ASN A 60 -13.26 16.30 0.16
C ASN A 60 -12.66 14.91 0.45
N ARG A 61 -12.34 14.14 -0.60
CA ARG A 61 -11.74 12.81 -0.45
C ARG A 61 -10.30 12.81 -0.94
N GLY A 62 -9.38 12.37 -0.11
CA GLY A 62 -7.97 12.24 -0.44
C GLY A 62 -7.68 11.10 -1.42
N ASP A 63 -6.40 10.75 -1.55
CA ASP A 63 -5.92 9.68 -2.41
C ASP A 63 -6.49 8.32 -1.99
N VAL A 64 -7.04 7.58 -2.95
CA VAL A 64 -7.70 6.29 -2.75
C VAL A 64 -6.94 5.23 -3.53
N ARG A 65 -6.40 4.22 -2.83
CA ARG A 65 -5.59 3.16 -3.46
C ARG A 65 -5.70 1.84 -2.75
N VAL A 66 -5.52 0.78 -3.51
CA VAL A 66 -5.21 -0.56 -3.01
C VAL A 66 -3.74 -0.85 -3.25
N TYR A 67 -3.10 -1.55 -2.31
CA TYR A 67 -1.69 -1.93 -2.37
C TYR A 67 -1.52 -3.41 -2.07
N VAL A 68 -0.49 -4.01 -2.68
CA VAL A 68 0.13 -5.26 -2.23
C VAL A 68 1.62 -5.00 -2.10
N THR A 69 2.19 -5.29 -0.93
CA THR A 69 3.53 -4.88 -0.53
C THR A 69 4.40 -6.07 -0.12
N HIS A 70 5.68 -6.02 -0.49
CA HIS A 70 6.77 -6.84 0.03
C HIS A 70 7.80 -5.95 0.71
N GLY A 71 8.24 -6.34 1.90
CA GLY A 71 9.32 -5.69 2.65
C GLY A 71 10.28 -6.74 3.19
N PRO A 72 11.25 -7.23 2.39
CA PRO A 72 12.14 -8.33 2.78
C PRO A 72 12.89 -8.09 4.10
N SER A 73 13.32 -6.85 4.34
CA SER A 73 14.02 -6.47 5.58
C SER A 73 13.11 -6.46 6.82
N GLN A 74 11.81 -6.59 6.65
CA GLN A 74 10.79 -6.57 7.71
C GLN A 74 9.99 -7.87 7.77
N ASP A 75 10.39 -8.87 6.97
CA ASP A 75 9.67 -10.15 6.79
C ASP A 75 8.22 -9.98 6.32
N VAL A 76 7.94 -8.88 5.58
CA VAL A 76 6.62 -8.58 5.03
C VAL A 76 6.47 -9.19 3.64
N THR A 77 5.41 -9.97 3.48
CA THR A 77 5.09 -10.65 2.23
C THR A 77 3.60 -10.56 1.92
N ASN A 78 3.26 -10.12 0.69
CA ASN A 78 1.89 -10.01 0.21
C ASN A 78 0.99 -9.11 1.07
N GLU A 79 1.53 -8.21 1.89
CA GLU A 79 0.70 -7.34 2.73
C GLU A 79 -0.31 -6.57 1.88
N VAL A 80 -1.59 -6.80 2.12
CA VAL A 80 -2.69 -6.12 1.45
C VAL A 80 -3.13 -4.95 2.30
N SER A 81 -3.10 -3.75 1.71
CA SER A 81 -3.61 -2.56 2.37
C SER A 81 -4.45 -1.68 1.47
N ILE A 82 -5.33 -0.92 2.09
CA ILE A 82 -6.20 0.05 1.45
C ILE A 82 -5.90 1.42 2.04
N LYS A 83 -5.77 2.44 1.20
CA LYS A 83 -5.85 3.84 1.59
C LYS A 83 -7.20 4.36 1.13
N ALA A 84 -8.03 4.81 2.09
CA ALA A 84 -9.42 5.15 1.80
C ALA A 84 -9.64 6.61 1.38
N GLY A 85 -8.64 7.48 1.62
CA GLY A 85 -8.75 8.93 1.39
C GLY A 85 -9.59 9.65 2.45
N TYR A 86 -9.88 8.99 3.57
CA TYR A 86 -10.54 9.52 4.76
C TYR A 86 -10.20 8.65 5.97
N ASP A 87 -10.31 9.20 7.18
CA ASP A 87 -10.20 8.41 8.41
C ASP A 87 -11.44 7.52 8.58
N HIS A 88 -11.21 6.24 8.77
CA HIS A 88 -12.28 5.26 9.01
C HIS A 88 -12.97 5.51 10.35
N LYS A 89 -14.24 5.12 10.43
CA LYS A 89 -14.96 5.02 11.70
C LYS A 89 -14.21 4.05 12.62
N GLU A 90 -14.02 4.44 13.86
CA GLU A 90 -13.35 3.60 14.86
C GLU A 90 -14.01 2.23 14.97
N GLN A 91 -13.19 1.18 15.11
CA GLN A 91 -13.61 -0.21 15.21
C GLN A 91 -14.45 -0.71 14.01
N SER A 92 -14.44 0.03 12.88
CA SER A 92 -15.10 -0.44 11.66
C SER A 92 -14.21 -1.45 10.93
N ILE A 93 -14.83 -2.18 10.02
CA ILE A 93 -14.14 -3.06 9.08
C ILE A 93 -14.33 -2.55 7.65
N VAL A 94 -13.35 -2.81 6.80
CA VAL A 94 -13.47 -2.68 5.35
C VAL A 94 -13.86 -4.04 4.77
N LYS A 95 -14.90 -4.06 3.95
CA LYS A 95 -15.28 -5.24 3.16
C LYS A 95 -14.48 -5.24 1.86
N TYR A 96 -13.87 -6.36 1.55
CA TYR A 96 -13.04 -6.57 0.36
C TYR A 96 -13.62 -7.74 -0.43
N GLU A 97 -14.25 -7.47 -1.57
CA GLU A 97 -15.02 -8.45 -2.32
C GLU A 97 -14.49 -8.59 -3.75
N ILE A 98 -14.17 -9.83 -4.15
CA ILE A 98 -13.66 -10.15 -5.48
C ILE A 98 -14.75 -10.90 -6.25
N ASP A 99 -15.13 -10.36 -7.41
CA ASP A 99 -16.12 -10.88 -8.36
C ASP A 99 -17.50 -11.20 -7.73
N GLY A 100 -17.84 -10.52 -6.60
CA GLY A 100 -19.09 -10.78 -5.87
C GLY A 100 -19.13 -12.13 -5.14
N LYS A 101 -18.04 -12.89 -5.14
CA LYS A 101 -17.98 -14.28 -4.64
C LYS A 101 -17.06 -14.46 -3.45
N LYS A 102 -15.82 -13.97 -3.52
CA LYS A 102 -14.83 -14.10 -2.45
C LYS A 102 -14.85 -12.84 -1.59
N LYS A 103 -15.17 -12.99 -0.30
CA LYS A 103 -15.35 -11.89 0.64
C LYS A 103 -14.36 -11.99 1.77
N PHE A 104 -13.71 -10.86 2.08
CA PHE A 104 -12.75 -10.72 3.15
C PHE A 104 -13.08 -9.48 3.98
N SER A 105 -12.63 -9.46 5.22
CA SER A 105 -12.73 -8.31 6.13
C SER A 105 -11.34 -7.84 6.51
N LEU A 106 -11.12 -6.52 6.44
CA LEU A 106 -9.88 -5.87 6.83
C LEU A 106 -10.16 -4.99 8.04
N PHE A 107 -9.24 -4.97 9.01
CA PHE A 107 -9.32 -4.03 10.14
C PHE A 107 -8.87 -2.64 9.73
N THR A 108 -9.34 -1.62 10.42
CA THR A 108 -9.08 -0.22 10.10
C THR A 108 -8.24 0.47 11.17
N LEU A 109 -7.32 1.34 10.72
CA LEU A 109 -6.58 2.25 11.56
C LEU A 109 -6.36 3.57 10.78
N LYS A 110 -6.91 4.68 11.29
CA LYS A 110 -6.89 5.97 10.60
C LYS A 110 -7.45 5.85 9.18
N ASP A 111 -6.71 6.32 8.16
CA ASP A 111 -7.10 6.33 6.75
C ASP A 111 -6.82 5.01 6.02
N ARG A 112 -6.36 3.97 6.72
CA ARG A 112 -5.99 2.69 6.11
C ARG A 112 -6.74 1.51 6.68
N ALA A 113 -6.73 0.41 5.89
CA ALA A 113 -7.18 -0.90 6.33
C ALA A 113 -6.19 -1.98 5.87
N TRP A 114 -6.06 -3.07 6.68
CA TRP A 114 -5.14 -4.19 6.43
C TRP A 114 -5.83 -5.53 6.71
N ALA A 115 -5.31 -6.59 6.11
CA ALA A 115 -5.60 -7.93 6.55
C ALA A 115 -5.02 -8.16 7.95
N GLU A 116 -5.70 -9.00 8.74
CA GLU A 116 -5.33 -9.22 10.14
C GLU A 116 -4.12 -10.15 10.30
N THR A 117 -3.89 -11.03 9.30
CA THR A 117 -2.78 -12.00 9.36
C THR A 117 -2.13 -12.19 7.99
N PRO A 118 -0.84 -12.62 7.94
CA PRO A 118 -0.15 -12.92 6.68
C PRO A 118 -0.82 -14.03 5.85
N GLU A 119 -1.50 -14.98 6.51
CA GLU A 119 -2.26 -16.03 5.84
C GLU A 119 -3.49 -15.45 5.12
N LEU A 120 -4.14 -14.43 5.72
CA LEU A 120 -5.25 -13.73 5.10
C LEU A 120 -4.77 -12.90 3.91
N ASP A 121 -3.64 -12.20 4.03
CA ASP A 121 -2.98 -11.50 2.93
C ASP A 121 -2.75 -12.43 1.74
N THR A 122 -2.16 -13.59 1.98
CA THR A 122 -1.88 -14.60 0.95
C THR A 122 -3.17 -15.10 0.28
N LYS A 123 -4.23 -15.37 1.07
CA LYS A 123 -5.54 -15.78 0.53
C LYS A 123 -6.16 -14.70 -0.35
N ILE A 124 -6.06 -13.42 0.05
CA ILE A 124 -6.55 -12.28 -0.74
C ILE A 124 -5.76 -12.18 -2.05
N VAL A 125 -4.42 -12.22 -2.01
CA VAL A 125 -3.56 -12.15 -3.20
C VAL A 125 -3.87 -13.27 -4.18
N VAL A 126 -4.04 -14.52 -3.71
CA VAL A 126 -4.46 -15.66 -4.54
C VAL A 126 -5.82 -15.40 -5.19
N ALA A 127 -6.76 -14.83 -4.46
CA ALA A 127 -8.07 -14.48 -4.98
C ALA A 127 -7.99 -13.36 -6.03
N MET A 128 -7.15 -12.34 -5.82
CA MET A 128 -6.93 -11.24 -6.77
C MET A 128 -6.31 -11.74 -8.08
N LYS A 129 -5.36 -12.68 -8.02
CA LYS A 129 -4.72 -13.26 -9.23
C LYS A 129 -5.71 -13.96 -10.16
N SER A 130 -6.80 -14.50 -9.64
CA SER A 130 -7.83 -15.21 -10.39
C SER A 130 -9.10 -14.39 -10.64
N GLY A 131 -9.18 -13.18 -10.09
CA GLY A 131 -10.35 -12.30 -10.20
C GLY A 131 -10.24 -11.27 -11.32
N ASN A 132 -11.37 -10.65 -11.63
CA ASN A 132 -11.47 -9.58 -12.63
C ASN A 132 -11.77 -8.22 -12.00
N LYS A 133 -12.56 -8.22 -10.92
CA LYS A 133 -13.07 -7.02 -10.26
C LYS A 133 -12.92 -7.13 -8.74
N LEU A 134 -12.45 -6.05 -8.13
CA LEU A 134 -12.43 -5.88 -6.70
C LEU A 134 -13.38 -4.74 -6.31
N VAL A 135 -14.20 -4.97 -5.29
CA VAL A 135 -15.04 -3.96 -4.66
C VAL A 135 -14.62 -3.81 -3.20
N VAL A 136 -14.31 -2.57 -2.81
CA VAL A 136 -13.90 -2.21 -1.45
C VAL A 136 -14.95 -1.30 -0.85
N SER A 137 -15.56 -1.71 0.27
CA SER A 137 -16.57 -0.90 0.96
C SER A 137 -16.12 -0.56 2.37
N GLY A 138 -16.21 0.71 2.72
CA GLY A 138 -15.80 1.23 4.03
C GLY A 138 -16.76 2.28 4.57
N THR A 139 -16.51 2.73 5.79
CA THR A 139 -17.28 3.80 6.44
C THR A 139 -16.31 4.83 7.02
N SER A 140 -16.50 6.10 6.68
CA SER A 140 -15.68 7.19 7.22
C SER A 140 -16.01 7.47 8.69
N SER A 141 -15.14 8.19 9.38
CA SER A 141 -15.37 8.68 10.75
C SER A 141 -16.63 9.53 10.89
N ARG A 142 -17.09 10.13 9.79
CA ARG A 142 -18.34 10.90 9.72
C ARG A 142 -19.58 10.03 9.45
N GLY A 143 -19.41 8.70 9.29
CA GLY A 143 -20.49 7.77 9.00
C GLY A 143 -20.83 7.61 7.52
N THR A 144 -20.14 8.31 6.61
CA THR A 144 -20.34 8.15 5.17
C THR A 144 -19.88 6.79 4.70
N LYS A 145 -20.76 6.03 4.07
CA LYS A 145 -20.43 4.77 3.42
C LYS A 145 -19.85 5.02 2.03
N THR A 146 -18.79 4.32 1.69
CA THR A 146 -18.16 4.38 0.37
C THR A 146 -18.04 3.00 -0.25
N GLU A 147 -18.05 2.94 -1.58
CA GLU A 147 -17.80 1.75 -2.37
C GLU A 147 -16.86 2.13 -3.52
N ASP A 148 -15.70 1.50 -3.57
CA ASP A 148 -14.68 1.71 -4.59
C ASP A 148 -14.52 0.45 -5.43
N THR A 149 -14.62 0.58 -6.74
CA THR A 149 -14.47 -0.54 -7.69
C THR A 149 -13.14 -0.44 -8.40
N TYR A 150 -12.34 -1.49 -8.32
CA TYR A 150 -11.05 -1.62 -9.00
C TYR A 150 -11.11 -2.71 -10.06
N SER A 151 -10.32 -2.55 -11.11
CA SER A 151 -10.01 -3.61 -12.06
C SER A 151 -8.84 -4.43 -11.55
N LEU A 152 -8.89 -5.74 -11.70
CA LEU A 152 -7.76 -6.65 -11.42
C LEU A 152 -6.93 -6.97 -12.68
N PHE A 153 -7.24 -6.35 -13.84
CA PHE A 153 -6.45 -6.50 -15.04
C PHE A 153 -5.05 -5.90 -14.87
N GLY A 154 -4.03 -6.74 -15.09
CA GLY A 154 -2.63 -6.36 -14.89
C GLY A 154 -2.08 -6.67 -13.49
N PHE A 155 -2.93 -7.00 -12.51
CA PHE A 155 -2.48 -7.30 -11.15
C PHE A 155 -1.40 -8.38 -11.09
N THR A 156 -1.64 -9.54 -11.73
CA THR A 156 -0.69 -10.65 -11.72
C THR A 156 0.66 -10.30 -12.39
N ALA A 157 0.63 -9.51 -13.48
CA ALA A 157 1.85 -9.05 -14.14
C ALA A 157 2.63 -8.06 -13.25
N SER A 158 1.93 -7.10 -12.66
CA SER A 158 2.51 -6.13 -11.74
C SER A 158 3.05 -6.77 -10.46
N LEU A 159 2.37 -7.78 -9.91
CA LEU A 159 2.84 -8.56 -8.77
C LEU A 159 4.18 -9.26 -9.09
N LYS A 160 4.33 -9.88 -10.26
CA LYS A 160 5.59 -10.51 -10.70
C LYS A 160 6.75 -9.53 -10.74
N LEU A 161 6.52 -8.25 -11.08
CA LEU A 161 7.57 -7.23 -11.08
C LEU A 161 8.06 -6.95 -9.65
N ILE A 162 7.17 -6.84 -8.68
CA ILE A 162 7.57 -6.63 -7.29
C ILE A 162 8.15 -7.89 -6.65
N ASP A 163 7.66 -9.09 -7.01
CA ASP A 163 8.27 -10.37 -6.59
C ASP A 163 9.75 -10.39 -6.99
N LYS A 164 10.03 -10.17 -8.28
CA LYS A 164 11.41 -10.14 -8.83
C LYS A 164 12.27 -9.06 -8.16
N ALA A 165 11.75 -7.84 -7.97
CA ALA A 165 12.50 -6.73 -7.42
C ALA A 165 12.84 -6.90 -5.93
N CYS A 166 12.01 -7.64 -5.19
CA CYS A 166 12.21 -7.96 -3.78
C CYS A 166 12.71 -9.39 -3.52
N GLY A 167 13.17 -10.12 -4.56
CA GLY A 167 13.87 -11.41 -4.43
C GLY A 167 12.95 -12.57 -4.07
N ARG A 168 11.77 -12.61 -4.67
CA ARG A 168 10.76 -13.65 -4.45
C ARG A 168 10.49 -14.42 -5.72
#